data_22c49d74abf1272790691b9be83ae0d5
#
_entry.id   22c49d74abf1272790691b9be83ae0d5
#
_cell.length_a   1.000
_cell.length_b   1.000
_cell.length_c   1.000
_cell.angle_alpha   90.00
_cell.angle_beta   90.00
_cell.angle_gamma   90.00
#
_symmetry.space_group_name_H-M   'P 1'
#
loop_
_entity.id
_entity.type
_entity.pdbx_description
1 polymer ?
#
loop_
_entity_poly.entity_id
_entity_poly.type
_entity_poly.pdbx_seq_one_letter_code
_entity_poly.pdbx_strand_id
1 'polypeptide(L)'
;LVFSFSHMAALSQFSVDMQPTYGKKTEKHVSRTEFYTAALLVVFTMFFVWSCVFALGADGMKEATEQNIPVLSYFANSTGTPFMAYMAPILTMCAIISSYFGHMLGSEEGTEYLLRIAVPRLANKLSRRALLNTIYAIVFVVTTLVAIFNPSIINMISIVGGIFVAFLVYLLPVYMFKKVDAYFQFKNDIWNYFVFGMGLLIIAVTIWNLI
;
A
#
# COMPACT_ATOMS: atom_id res chain seq x y z
N LEU A 1 -3.21 10.18 -0.17
CA LEU A 1 -3.17 9.94 1.28
C LEU A 1 -3.53 8.50 1.65
N VAL A 2 -4.68 7.95 1.21
CA VAL A 2 -5.09 6.57 1.55
C VAL A 2 -4.01 5.54 1.19
N PHE A 3 -3.43 5.66 0.00
CA PHE A 3 -2.34 4.79 -0.43
C PHE A 3 -1.08 4.93 0.43
N SER A 4 -0.77 6.13 0.91
CA SER A 4 0.40 6.39 1.76
C SER A 4 0.35 5.69 3.12
N PHE A 5 -0.85 5.35 3.60
CA PHE A 5 -1.07 4.61 4.84
C PHE A 5 -1.22 3.10 4.62
N SER A 6 -1.13 2.61 3.38
CA SER A 6 -1.31 1.20 3.06
C SER A 6 -0.03 0.42 3.32
N HIS A 7 0.02 -0.27 4.46
CA HIS A 7 1.10 -1.20 4.83
C HIS A 7 0.58 -2.63 5.06
N MET A 8 -0.62 -2.91 4.60
CA MET A 8 -1.33 -4.18 4.78
C MET A 8 -0.50 -5.39 4.30
N ALA A 9 0.27 -5.25 3.22
CA ALA A 9 1.05 -6.34 2.65
C ALA A 9 2.16 -6.86 3.59
N ALA A 10 2.70 -5.99 4.45
CA ALA A 10 3.72 -6.37 5.43
C ALA A 10 3.13 -6.85 6.76
N LEU A 11 1.87 -6.53 7.04
CA LEU A 11 1.25 -6.78 8.34
C LEU A 11 0.99 -8.27 8.61
N SER A 12 0.60 -9.03 7.59
CA SER A 12 0.37 -10.47 7.70
C SER A 12 1.65 -11.19 8.13
N GLN A 13 2.75 -10.94 7.44
CA GLN A 13 4.06 -11.53 7.75
C GLN A 13 4.55 -11.09 9.14
N PHE A 14 4.44 -9.81 9.48
CA PHE A 14 4.79 -9.30 10.80
C PHE A 14 4.03 -10.03 11.92
N SER A 15 2.73 -10.26 11.74
CA SER A 15 1.91 -10.98 12.73
C SER A 15 2.37 -12.42 12.91
N VAL A 16 2.74 -13.11 11.82
CA VAL A 16 3.27 -14.49 11.84
C VAL A 16 4.62 -14.53 12.55
N ASP A 17 5.52 -13.61 12.24
CA ASP A 17 6.86 -13.56 12.80
C ASP A 17 6.87 -13.25 14.31
N MET A 18 5.85 -12.55 14.82
CA MET A 18 5.69 -12.28 16.25
C MET A 18 5.17 -13.47 17.05
N GLN A 19 4.50 -14.44 16.45
CA GLN A 19 3.91 -15.58 17.14
C GLN A 19 4.92 -16.43 17.93
N PRO A 20 6.10 -16.80 17.39
CA PRO A 20 7.10 -17.58 18.13
C PRO A 20 7.61 -16.88 19.38
N THR A 21 7.69 -15.55 19.35
CA THR A 21 8.24 -14.74 20.44
C THR A 21 7.22 -14.47 21.55
N TYR A 22 5.97 -14.15 21.19
CA TYR A 22 4.96 -13.68 22.13
C TYR A 22 3.82 -14.67 22.40
N GLY A 23 3.69 -15.74 21.60
CA GLY A 23 2.66 -16.79 21.77
C GLY A 23 1.25 -16.20 21.90
N LYS A 24 0.54 -16.52 22.99
CA LYS A 24 -0.83 -16.02 23.25
C LYS A 24 -0.94 -14.48 23.40
N LYS A 25 0.17 -13.78 23.61
CA LYS A 25 0.18 -12.31 23.73
C LYS A 25 0.45 -11.59 22.41
N THR A 26 0.63 -12.33 21.32
CA THR A 26 0.95 -11.79 19.99
C THR A 26 -0.05 -10.73 19.57
N GLU A 27 -1.34 -10.99 19.65
CA GLU A 27 -2.40 -10.05 19.27
C GLU A 27 -2.22 -8.68 19.94
N LYS A 28 -2.01 -8.67 21.26
CA LYS A 28 -1.82 -7.42 22.03
C LYS A 28 -0.57 -6.66 21.60
N HIS A 29 0.54 -7.36 21.35
CA HIS A 29 1.80 -6.73 20.91
C HIS A 29 1.70 -6.21 19.49
N VAL A 30 1.14 -6.99 18.58
CA VAL A 30 0.90 -6.57 17.18
C VAL A 30 -0.01 -5.34 17.14
N SER A 31 -1.16 -5.38 17.82
CA SER A 31 -2.09 -4.25 17.85
C SER A 31 -1.46 -2.97 18.44
N ARG A 32 -0.66 -3.10 19.50
CA ARG A 32 0.05 -1.94 20.08
C ARG A 32 1.12 -1.37 19.13
N THR A 33 1.89 -2.24 18.48
CA THR A 33 2.91 -1.83 17.51
C THR A 33 2.25 -1.13 16.33
N GLU A 34 1.17 -1.69 15.80
CA GLU A 34 0.40 -1.08 14.71
C GLU A 34 -0.15 0.29 15.08
N PHE A 35 -0.68 0.45 16.28
CA PHE A 35 -1.17 1.76 16.74
C PHE A 35 -0.05 2.82 16.73
N TYR A 36 1.14 2.49 17.25
CA TYR A 36 2.26 3.42 17.23
C TYR A 36 2.78 3.68 15.82
N THR A 37 2.85 2.65 14.99
CA THR A 37 3.23 2.78 13.57
C THR A 37 2.26 3.68 12.83
N ALA A 38 0.96 3.47 12.99
CA ALA A 38 -0.06 4.31 12.38
C ALA A 38 0.03 5.78 12.87
N ALA A 39 0.22 6.01 14.17
CA ALA A 39 0.39 7.35 14.71
C ALA A 39 1.62 8.06 14.14
N LEU A 40 2.77 7.37 14.07
CA LEU A 40 3.99 7.90 13.47
C LEU A 40 3.80 8.20 11.96
N LEU A 41 3.17 7.28 11.23
CA LEU A 41 2.87 7.49 9.81
C LEU A 41 2.00 8.73 9.59
N VAL A 42 0.95 8.91 10.39
CA VAL A 42 0.09 10.10 10.30
C VAL A 42 0.91 11.36 10.55
N VAL A 43 1.68 11.41 11.63
CA VAL A 43 2.48 12.60 11.97
C VAL A 43 3.47 12.94 10.86
N PHE A 44 4.29 11.97 10.42
CA PHE A 44 5.31 12.24 9.41
C PHE A 44 4.71 12.52 8.03
N THR A 45 3.67 11.81 7.63
CA THR A 45 3.00 12.03 6.33
C THR A 45 2.34 13.40 6.31
N MET A 46 1.62 13.79 7.36
CA MET A 46 0.99 15.10 7.42
C MET A 46 2.03 16.23 7.47
N PHE A 47 3.09 16.05 8.25
CA PHE A 47 4.20 17.02 8.29
C PHE A 47 4.81 17.20 6.90
N PHE A 48 5.10 16.11 6.18
CA PHE A 48 5.62 16.15 4.82
C PHE A 48 4.65 16.84 3.84
N VAL A 49 3.38 16.47 3.87
CA VAL A 49 2.35 17.05 2.99
C VAL A 49 2.24 18.56 3.22
N TRP A 50 2.12 19.01 4.48
CA TRP A 50 2.06 20.42 4.79
C TRP A 50 3.32 21.17 4.39
N SER A 51 4.50 20.56 4.61
CA SER A 51 5.77 21.16 4.17
C SER A 51 5.80 21.37 2.65
N CYS A 52 5.35 20.38 1.87
CA CYS A 52 5.26 20.51 0.41
C CYS A 52 4.24 21.59 -0.01
N VAL A 53 3.06 21.61 0.60
CA VAL A 53 2.02 22.61 0.29
C VAL A 53 2.51 24.04 0.58
N PHE A 54 3.17 24.25 1.71
CA PHE A 54 3.70 25.58 2.06
C PHE A 54 4.90 25.98 1.20
N ALA A 55 5.73 25.02 0.78
CA ALA A 55 6.92 25.33 0.00
C ALA A 55 6.62 25.55 -1.49
N LEU A 56 5.70 24.79 -2.09
CA LEU A 56 5.42 24.82 -3.52
C LEU A 56 4.15 25.60 -3.88
N GLY A 57 3.22 25.76 -2.95
CA GLY A 57 1.91 26.33 -3.22
C GLY A 57 1.06 25.47 -4.15
N ALA A 58 -0.11 25.98 -4.55
CA ALA A 58 -1.03 25.25 -5.42
C ALA A 58 -0.47 25.05 -6.84
N ASP A 59 0.20 26.06 -7.36
CA ASP A 59 0.73 26.04 -8.74
C ASP A 59 1.87 25.03 -8.88
N GLY A 60 2.83 25.00 -7.94
CA GLY A 60 3.92 24.02 -7.96
C GLY A 60 3.45 22.57 -7.77
N MET A 61 2.41 22.36 -6.96
CA MET A 61 1.79 21.04 -6.81
C MET A 61 1.10 20.57 -8.10
N LYS A 62 0.43 21.49 -8.80
CA LYS A 62 -0.20 21.23 -10.10
C LYS A 62 0.84 20.90 -11.16
N GLU A 63 1.91 21.67 -11.24
CA GLU A 63 2.99 21.44 -12.20
C GLU A 63 3.70 20.11 -11.98
N ALA A 64 3.97 19.71 -10.73
CA ALA A 64 4.50 18.38 -10.40
C ALA A 64 3.57 17.26 -10.90
N THR A 65 2.26 17.46 -10.80
CA THR A 65 1.25 16.53 -11.30
C THR A 65 1.27 16.42 -12.82
N GLU A 66 1.34 17.54 -13.51
CA GLU A 66 1.40 17.60 -14.99
C GLU A 66 2.68 16.95 -15.53
N GLN A 67 3.80 17.10 -14.83
CA GLN A 67 5.07 16.45 -15.18
C GLN A 67 5.09 14.95 -14.84
N ASN A 68 4.09 14.43 -14.14
CA ASN A 68 4.01 13.04 -13.70
C ASN A 68 5.24 12.57 -12.88
N ILE A 69 5.81 13.46 -12.07
CA ILE A 69 6.95 13.17 -11.20
C ILE A 69 6.59 13.25 -9.72
N PRO A 70 7.29 12.53 -8.83
CA PRO A 70 7.11 12.67 -7.38
C PRO A 70 7.36 14.12 -6.93
N VAL A 71 6.54 14.61 -6.01
CA VAL A 71 6.63 15.99 -5.48
C VAL A 71 8.03 16.31 -4.95
N LEU A 72 8.70 15.35 -4.31
CA LEU A 72 10.07 15.55 -3.82
C LEU A 72 11.07 15.79 -4.97
N SER A 73 10.91 15.09 -6.09
CA SER A 73 11.74 15.29 -7.28
C SER A 73 11.47 16.65 -7.92
N TYR A 74 10.21 17.07 -8.01
CA TYR A 74 9.84 18.40 -8.47
C TYR A 74 10.45 19.48 -7.56
N PHE A 75 10.33 19.32 -6.24
CA PHE A 75 10.91 20.25 -5.26
C PHE A 75 12.43 20.37 -5.41
N ALA A 76 13.14 19.27 -5.60
CA ALA A 76 14.57 19.28 -5.84
C ALA A 76 14.98 20.06 -7.10
N ASN A 77 14.19 19.91 -8.17
CA ASN A 77 14.43 20.59 -9.43
C ASN A 77 14.13 22.11 -9.33
N SER A 78 13.09 22.48 -8.60
CA SER A 78 12.64 23.88 -8.48
C SER A 78 13.46 24.72 -7.52
N THR A 79 14.00 24.13 -6.44
CA THR A 79 14.77 24.87 -5.43
C THR A 79 16.24 25.11 -5.81
N GLY A 80 16.79 24.29 -6.72
CA GLY A 80 18.17 24.46 -7.23
C GLY A 80 19.27 24.37 -6.17
N THR A 81 18.98 23.96 -4.93
CA THR A 81 19.99 23.82 -3.89
C THR A 81 20.81 22.53 -4.09
N PRO A 82 22.14 22.59 -4.05
CA PRO A 82 22.99 21.41 -4.24
C PRO A 82 22.65 20.28 -3.28
N PHE A 83 22.30 20.58 -2.05
CA PHE A 83 21.90 19.59 -1.05
C PHE A 83 20.65 18.79 -1.50
N MET A 84 19.60 19.47 -1.97
CA MET A 84 18.38 18.84 -2.42
C MET A 84 18.61 18.05 -3.71
N ALA A 85 19.45 18.53 -4.62
CA ALA A 85 19.78 17.84 -5.86
C ALA A 85 20.39 16.45 -5.62
N TYR A 86 21.20 16.28 -4.56
CA TYR A 86 21.79 14.98 -4.21
C TYR A 86 20.90 14.16 -3.28
N MET A 87 20.27 14.77 -2.30
CA MET A 87 19.48 14.05 -1.28
C MET A 87 18.14 13.52 -1.82
N ALA A 88 17.45 14.27 -2.67
CA ALA A 88 16.15 13.86 -3.16
C ALA A 88 16.18 12.55 -3.97
N PRO A 89 17.12 12.34 -4.93
CA PRO A 89 17.24 11.05 -5.62
C PRO A 89 17.54 9.89 -4.67
N ILE A 90 18.42 10.08 -3.69
CA ILE A 90 18.77 9.04 -2.72
C ILE A 90 17.54 8.66 -1.88
N LEU A 91 16.82 9.65 -1.33
CA LEU A 91 15.61 9.42 -0.56
C LEU A 91 14.52 8.74 -1.39
N THR A 92 14.35 9.19 -2.64
CA THR A 92 13.38 8.59 -3.56
C THR A 92 13.73 7.13 -3.85
N MET A 93 14.99 6.82 -4.14
CA MET A 93 15.44 5.44 -4.35
C MET A 93 15.22 4.57 -3.10
N CYS A 94 15.59 5.04 -1.92
CA CYS A 94 15.37 4.32 -0.68
C CYS A 94 13.87 4.05 -0.44
N ALA A 95 13.01 5.04 -0.68
CA ALA A 95 11.57 4.91 -0.53
C ALA A 95 10.97 3.89 -1.53
N ILE A 96 11.39 3.95 -2.80
CA ILE A 96 10.94 3.01 -3.84
C ILE A 96 11.39 1.59 -3.51
N ILE A 97 12.65 1.38 -3.15
CA ILE A 97 13.21 0.07 -2.81
C ILE A 97 12.48 -0.51 -1.60
N SER A 98 12.30 0.26 -0.54
CA SER A 98 11.58 -0.16 0.67
C SER A 98 10.13 -0.55 0.36
N SER A 99 9.42 0.29 -0.41
CA SER A 99 8.04 0.02 -0.83
C SER A 99 7.95 -1.22 -1.74
N TYR A 100 8.90 -1.39 -2.66
CA TYR A 100 8.96 -2.55 -3.56
C TYR A 100 9.06 -3.86 -2.79
N PHE A 101 9.95 -3.95 -1.80
CA PHE A 101 10.09 -5.16 -0.99
C PHE A 101 8.82 -5.47 -0.20
N GLY A 102 8.18 -4.47 0.41
CA GLY A 102 6.93 -4.67 1.13
C GLY A 102 5.80 -5.20 0.24
N HIS A 103 5.63 -4.62 -0.95
CA HIS A 103 4.62 -5.07 -1.90
C HIS A 103 4.97 -6.42 -2.55
N MET A 104 6.25 -6.73 -2.72
CA MET A 104 6.69 -8.01 -3.27
C MET A 104 6.32 -9.17 -2.35
N LEU A 105 6.44 -9.03 -1.03
CA LEU A 105 5.98 -10.04 -0.07
C LEU A 105 4.48 -10.31 -0.20
N GLY A 106 3.66 -9.28 -0.24
CA GLY A 106 2.21 -9.44 -0.43
C GLY A 106 1.85 -10.03 -1.80
N SER A 107 2.61 -9.68 -2.85
CA SER A 107 2.43 -10.27 -4.20
C SER A 107 2.80 -11.74 -4.23
N GLU A 108 3.85 -12.15 -3.53
CA GLU A 108 4.27 -13.55 -3.39
C GLU A 108 3.16 -14.37 -2.74
N GLU A 109 2.71 -13.97 -1.54
CA GLU A 109 1.65 -14.68 -0.82
C GLU A 109 0.34 -14.75 -1.62
N GLY A 110 -0.11 -13.62 -2.15
CA GLY A 110 -1.36 -13.53 -2.91
C GLY A 110 -1.31 -14.35 -4.20
N THR A 111 -0.21 -14.28 -4.94
CA THR A 111 -0.05 -15.01 -6.21
C THR A 111 0.10 -16.52 -5.95
N GLU A 112 0.85 -16.94 -4.92
CA GLU A 112 0.94 -18.33 -4.52
C GLU A 112 -0.44 -18.89 -4.21
N TYR A 113 -1.24 -18.17 -3.42
CA TYR A 113 -2.60 -18.58 -3.06
C TYR A 113 -3.51 -18.70 -4.29
N LEU A 114 -3.49 -17.70 -5.18
CA LEU A 114 -4.26 -17.73 -6.41
C LEU A 114 -3.85 -18.87 -7.33
N LEU A 115 -2.57 -19.14 -7.49
CA LEU A 115 -2.08 -20.26 -8.32
C LEU A 115 -2.52 -21.62 -7.74
N ARG A 116 -2.50 -21.78 -6.42
CA ARG A 116 -2.96 -23.01 -5.78
C ARG A 116 -4.45 -23.25 -5.95
N ILE A 117 -5.26 -22.19 -6.02
CA ILE A 117 -6.72 -22.30 -6.26
C ILE A 117 -7.01 -22.47 -7.76
N ALA A 118 -6.43 -21.64 -8.61
CA ALA A 118 -6.76 -21.60 -10.03
C ALA A 118 -6.18 -22.80 -10.80
N VAL A 119 -4.95 -23.23 -10.46
CA VAL A 119 -4.25 -24.30 -11.16
C VAL A 119 -3.60 -25.29 -10.16
N PRO A 120 -4.41 -25.97 -9.33
CA PRO A 120 -3.89 -26.81 -8.23
C PRO A 120 -2.99 -27.94 -8.73
N ARG A 121 -3.27 -28.49 -9.91
CA ARG A 121 -2.45 -29.57 -10.50
C ARG A 121 -1.03 -29.13 -10.81
N LEU A 122 -0.84 -27.91 -11.27
CA LEU A 122 0.47 -27.34 -11.60
C LEU A 122 1.19 -26.91 -10.31
N ALA A 123 0.51 -26.14 -9.46
CA ALA A 123 1.06 -25.61 -8.24
C ALA A 123 1.54 -26.70 -7.27
N ASN A 124 0.84 -27.85 -7.20
CA ASN A 124 1.21 -28.96 -6.34
C ASN A 124 2.33 -29.85 -6.93
N LYS A 125 2.59 -29.78 -8.24
CA LYS A 125 3.71 -30.50 -8.88
C LYS A 125 5.03 -29.75 -8.76
N LEU A 126 4.99 -28.43 -8.62
CA LEU A 126 6.18 -27.60 -8.51
C LEU A 126 6.74 -27.66 -7.08
N SER A 127 8.07 -27.71 -6.95
CA SER A 127 8.71 -27.46 -5.66
C SER A 127 8.44 -25.99 -5.25
N ARG A 128 8.46 -25.72 -3.94
CA ARG A 128 8.23 -24.34 -3.45
C ARG A 128 9.16 -23.32 -4.11
N ARG A 129 10.45 -23.68 -4.30
CA ARG A 129 11.42 -22.79 -4.97
C ARG A 129 11.05 -22.52 -6.43
N ALA A 130 10.62 -23.55 -7.17
CA ALA A 130 10.20 -23.39 -8.56
C ALA A 130 8.94 -22.54 -8.67
N LEU A 131 7.98 -22.70 -7.74
CA LEU A 131 6.77 -21.89 -7.69
C LEU A 131 7.11 -20.41 -7.42
N LEU A 132 7.95 -20.12 -6.42
CA LEU A 132 8.40 -18.77 -6.12
C LEU A 132 9.15 -18.12 -7.29
N ASN A 133 10.06 -18.85 -7.93
CA ASN A 133 10.76 -18.33 -9.11
C ASN A 133 9.79 -17.99 -10.26
N THR A 134 8.74 -18.80 -10.43
CA THR A 134 7.70 -18.54 -11.44
C THR A 134 6.92 -17.26 -11.08
N ILE A 135 6.58 -17.07 -9.82
CA ILE A 135 5.91 -15.87 -9.33
C ILE A 135 6.78 -14.63 -9.59
N TYR A 136 8.06 -14.69 -9.20
CA TYR A 136 8.99 -13.59 -9.44
C TYR A 136 9.16 -13.26 -10.93
N ALA A 137 9.23 -14.27 -11.77
CA ALA A 137 9.28 -14.06 -13.22
C ALA A 137 8.01 -13.38 -13.75
N ILE A 138 6.83 -13.79 -13.30
CA ILE A 138 5.55 -13.18 -13.69
C ILE A 138 5.52 -11.71 -13.22
N VAL A 139 5.85 -11.44 -11.95
CA VAL A 139 5.86 -10.08 -11.42
C VAL A 139 6.86 -9.22 -12.17
N PHE A 140 8.06 -9.73 -12.45
CA PHE A 140 9.08 -9.01 -13.22
C PHE A 140 8.59 -8.65 -14.64
N VAL A 141 7.99 -9.60 -15.34
CA VAL A 141 7.46 -9.34 -16.70
C VAL A 141 6.34 -8.31 -16.65
N VAL A 142 5.38 -8.45 -15.73
CA VAL A 142 4.24 -7.52 -15.60
C VAL A 142 4.74 -6.11 -15.25
N THR A 143 5.62 -5.97 -14.27
CA THR A 143 6.16 -4.67 -13.87
C THR A 143 6.99 -4.02 -14.97
N THR A 144 7.76 -4.81 -15.74
CA THR A 144 8.52 -4.32 -16.89
C THR A 144 7.59 -3.82 -18.00
N LEU A 145 6.53 -4.57 -18.31
CA LEU A 145 5.53 -4.13 -19.30
C LEU A 145 4.85 -2.82 -18.86
N VAL A 146 4.44 -2.73 -17.59
CA VAL A 146 3.85 -1.49 -17.05
C VAL A 146 4.84 -0.33 -17.16
N ALA A 147 6.12 -0.55 -16.87
CA ALA A 147 7.15 0.48 -16.99
C ALA A 147 7.36 0.94 -18.44
N ILE A 148 7.28 0.01 -19.42
CA ILE A 148 7.38 0.35 -20.86
C ILE A 148 6.18 1.20 -21.30
N PHE A 149 4.97 0.84 -20.89
CA PHE A 149 3.75 1.60 -21.22
C PHE A 149 3.70 2.98 -20.55
N ASN A 150 4.49 3.17 -19.49
CA ASN A 150 4.61 4.43 -18.73
C ASN A 150 3.26 5.13 -18.45
N PRO A 151 2.30 4.44 -17.81
CA PRO A 151 1.02 5.04 -17.48
C PRO A 151 1.20 6.18 -16.45
N SER A 152 0.20 7.04 -16.33
CA SER A 152 0.20 8.08 -15.29
C SER A 152 0.30 7.45 -13.91
N ILE A 153 1.38 7.74 -13.19
CA ILE A 153 1.64 7.25 -11.83
C ILE A 153 0.49 7.66 -10.89
N ILE A 154 0.01 8.89 -11.02
CA ILE A 154 -1.05 9.45 -10.17
C ILE A 154 -2.37 8.71 -10.39
N ASN A 155 -2.73 8.44 -11.66
CA ASN A 155 -3.93 7.67 -11.96
C ASN A 155 -3.83 6.22 -11.46
N MET A 156 -2.67 5.59 -11.60
CA MET A 156 -2.42 4.26 -11.07
C MET A 156 -2.56 4.20 -9.54
N ILE A 157 -1.95 5.17 -8.83
CA ILE A 157 -2.08 5.29 -7.38
C ILE A 157 -3.53 5.55 -6.98
N SER A 158 -4.26 6.38 -7.72
CA SER A 158 -5.67 6.67 -7.45
C SER A 158 -6.55 5.44 -7.62
N ILE A 159 -6.39 4.69 -8.69
CA ILE A 159 -7.16 3.46 -8.94
C ILE A 159 -6.83 2.40 -7.88
N VAL A 160 -5.54 2.10 -7.68
CA VAL A 160 -5.12 1.07 -6.73
C VAL A 160 -5.46 1.47 -5.31
N GLY A 161 -5.08 2.67 -4.87
CA GLY A 161 -5.29 3.12 -3.49
C GLY A 161 -6.73 3.52 -3.19
N GLY A 162 -7.38 4.21 -4.11
CA GLY A 162 -8.71 4.75 -3.91
C GLY A 162 -9.85 3.74 -4.15
N ILE A 163 -9.64 2.71 -4.97
CA ILE A 163 -10.66 1.69 -5.25
C ILE A 163 -10.28 0.36 -4.61
N PHE A 164 -9.17 -0.26 -5.03
CA PHE A 164 -8.83 -1.61 -4.59
C PHE A 164 -8.42 -1.66 -3.11
N VAL A 165 -7.53 -0.78 -2.67
CA VAL A 165 -7.11 -0.74 -1.26
C VAL A 165 -8.26 -0.30 -0.37
N ALA A 166 -9.08 0.67 -0.79
CA ALA A 166 -10.24 1.08 -0.03
C ALA A 166 -11.26 -0.06 0.12
N PHE A 167 -11.50 -0.84 -0.93
CA PHE A 167 -12.34 -2.03 -0.84
C PHE A 167 -11.78 -3.06 0.13
N LEU A 168 -10.49 -3.41 0.00
CA LEU A 168 -9.84 -4.45 0.80
C LEU A 168 -9.69 -4.08 2.28
N VAL A 169 -9.45 -2.80 2.59
CA VAL A 169 -9.16 -2.35 3.96
C VAL A 169 -10.41 -1.91 4.71
N TYR A 170 -11.38 -1.30 4.03
CA TYR A 170 -12.55 -0.74 4.68
C TYR A 170 -13.82 -1.58 4.50
N LEU A 171 -14.09 -2.07 3.28
CA LEU A 171 -15.36 -2.78 3.00
C LEU A 171 -15.27 -4.28 3.34
N LEU A 172 -14.23 -4.93 2.85
CA LEU A 172 -14.06 -6.37 3.00
C LEU A 172 -14.01 -6.82 4.47
N PRO A 173 -13.25 -6.19 5.39
CA PRO A 173 -13.22 -6.60 6.79
C PRO A 173 -14.60 -6.50 7.45
N VAL A 174 -15.34 -5.42 7.21
CA VAL A 174 -16.70 -5.25 7.77
C VAL A 174 -17.66 -6.32 7.25
N TYR A 175 -17.54 -6.69 5.97
CA TYR A 175 -18.29 -7.80 5.41
C TYR A 175 -17.92 -9.13 6.07
N MET A 176 -16.60 -9.39 6.25
CA MET A 176 -16.12 -10.62 6.89
C MET A 176 -16.56 -10.73 8.35
N PHE A 177 -16.57 -9.64 9.11
CA PHE A 177 -17.06 -9.63 10.50
C PHE A 177 -18.53 -10.06 10.61
N LYS A 178 -19.32 -9.87 9.57
CA LYS A 178 -20.73 -10.30 9.52
C LYS A 178 -20.92 -11.74 9.04
N LYS A 179 -19.95 -12.31 8.30
CA LYS A 179 -20.11 -13.58 7.59
C LYS A 179 -19.27 -14.72 8.14
N VAL A 180 -18.14 -14.41 8.76
CA VAL A 180 -17.18 -15.41 9.24
C VAL A 180 -17.28 -15.53 10.75
N ASP A 181 -17.60 -16.72 11.24
CA ASP A 181 -17.84 -16.98 12.68
C ASP A 181 -16.65 -16.65 13.56
N ALA A 182 -15.42 -16.86 13.06
CA ALA A 182 -14.20 -16.52 13.79
C ALA A 182 -14.09 -15.03 14.15
N TYR A 183 -14.78 -14.15 13.44
CA TYR A 183 -14.77 -12.70 13.67
C TYR A 183 -16.05 -12.17 14.30
N PHE A 184 -16.93 -13.05 14.80
CA PHE A 184 -18.23 -12.67 15.34
C PHE A 184 -18.16 -11.67 16.51
N GLN A 185 -17.06 -11.67 17.25
CA GLN A 185 -16.82 -10.72 18.33
C GLN A 185 -16.79 -9.25 17.87
N PHE A 186 -16.44 -8.98 16.60
CA PHE A 186 -16.38 -7.64 16.01
C PHE A 186 -17.65 -7.23 15.25
N LYS A 187 -18.64 -8.14 15.15
CA LYS A 187 -19.84 -7.94 14.30
C LYS A 187 -20.67 -6.70 14.65
N ASN A 188 -20.82 -6.43 15.94
CA ASN A 188 -21.74 -5.39 16.43
C ASN A 188 -21.00 -4.11 16.88
N ASP A 189 -19.75 -3.94 16.49
CA ASP A 189 -19.02 -2.74 16.79
C ASP A 189 -19.56 -1.56 15.96
N ILE A 190 -19.91 -0.46 16.63
CA ILE A 190 -20.42 0.76 15.99
C ILE A 190 -19.42 1.36 15.01
N TRP A 191 -18.13 1.19 15.26
CA TRP A 191 -17.06 1.65 14.38
C TRP A 191 -17.09 1.02 12.98
N ASN A 192 -17.69 -0.17 12.84
CA ASN A 192 -17.85 -0.82 11.54
C ASN A 192 -18.67 0.03 10.55
N TYR A 193 -19.69 0.74 11.03
CA TYR A 193 -20.48 1.62 10.16
C TYR A 193 -19.66 2.83 9.71
N PHE A 194 -18.86 3.39 10.61
CA PHE A 194 -17.96 4.50 10.27
C PHE A 194 -16.92 4.07 9.25
N VAL A 195 -16.23 2.93 9.47
CA VAL A 195 -15.23 2.37 8.57
C VAL A 195 -15.83 2.08 7.21
N PHE A 196 -17.00 1.44 7.16
CA PHE A 196 -17.70 1.14 5.91
C PHE A 196 -18.09 2.40 5.14
N GLY A 197 -18.65 3.39 5.84
CA GLY A 197 -19.02 4.69 5.26
C GLY A 197 -17.82 5.44 4.69
N MET A 198 -16.69 5.45 5.41
CA MET A 198 -15.44 6.05 4.92
C MET A 198 -14.92 5.33 3.68
N GLY A 199 -14.98 4.00 3.64
CA GLY A 199 -14.59 3.23 2.46
C GLY A 199 -15.42 3.58 1.22
N LEU A 200 -16.74 3.68 1.36
CA LEU A 200 -17.64 4.09 0.28
C LEU A 200 -17.33 5.53 -0.19
N LEU A 201 -17.11 6.44 0.74
CA LEU A 201 -16.78 7.84 0.44
C LEU A 201 -15.48 7.93 -0.36
N ILE A 202 -14.43 7.21 0.07
CA ILE A 202 -13.13 7.20 -0.63
C ILE A 202 -13.30 6.68 -2.06
N ILE A 203 -14.03 5.58 -2.26
CA ILE A 203 -14.28 5.02 -3.58
C ILE A 203 -15.07 6.01 -4.45
N ALA A 204 -16.14 6.61 -3.91
CA ALA A 204 -16.97 7.57 -4.64
C ALA A 204 -16.17 8.81 -5.07
N VAL A 205 -15.36 9.40 -4.18
CA VAL A 205 -14.49 10.54 -4.50
C VAL A 205 -13.44 10.15 -5.53
N THR A 206 -12.87 8.94 -5.43
CA THR A 206 -11.88 8.48 -6.41
C THR A 206 -12.48 8.33 -7.78
N ILE A 207 -13.66 7.70 -7.89
CA ILE A 207 -14.36 7.56 -9.17
C ILE A 207 -14.71 8.95 -9.74
N TRP A 208 -15.20 9.86 -8.90
CA TRP A 208 -15.50 11.24 -9.32
C TRP A 208 -14.29 11.96 -9.91
N ASN A 209 -13.10 11.77 -9.34
CA ASN A 209 -11.87 12.41 -9.82
C ASN A 209 -11.25 11.73 -11.06
N LEU A 210 -11.70 10.52 -11.42
CA LEU A 210 -11.23 9.79 -12.61
C LEU A 210 -12.08 10.04 -13.86
N ILE A 211 -13.31 10.56 -13.68
CA ILE A 211 -14.24 10.95 -14.76
C ILE A 211 -14.04 12.40 -15.13
#